data_402155e0cd697e3c741eaff03eea2157
#
_entry.id   402155e0cd697e3c741eaff03eea2157
#
_cell.length_a   1.000
_cell.length_b   1.000
_cell.length_c   1.000
_cell.angle_alpha   90.00
_cell.angle_beta   90.00
_cell.angle_gamma   90.00
#
_symmetry.space_group_name_H-M   'P 1'
#
loop_
_entity.id
_entity.type
_entity.pdbx_description
1 polymer ?
#
loop_
_entity_poly.entity_id
_entity_poly.type
_entity_poly.pdbx_seq_one_letter_code
_entity_poly.pdbx_strand_id
1 'polypeptide(L)'
;MRKASVIILLFITAVAFSQRIPLTRREWTDDEYLMMIDTAEIYSNGSQVHPRIHHYLNPQRVHDTKLVNYLDVQYYGTIKLGSQDKEFTVLFDTGSSNVWVPSVDCTTKPCLHKNVYNYRESSTWKDLDLDFAMHYGSGTTSGRIGLDRMVVGGLTCHSCTIGIADDVSSNFIHSRFDGIAGLAFDSLAEGGAIPFVSSMVAEGTIPEIFCFYLTKKSGEEGSYFVLGELPTDEDNDFKVGPFAFAPLIDRTYWKIQLGGFGINGKSTGSWNAIVDSGTSYIIGTEAAVGPIVAAIGDVDCDNIESHPDLEVTIHGRLFRIPPTSYILRRGSACILAMHTSKLPLEESGFHLVLGDVFMRQFYTCFDGQNNRIGFAEAI
;
A
#
# COMPACT_ATOMS: atom_id res chain seq x y z
N MET A 1 33.66 43.16 -42.03
CA MET A 1 32.74 41.98 -42.19
C MET A 1 32.70 41.24 -40.89
N ARG A 2 31.65 41.46 -40.07
CA ARG A 2 31.45 40.79 -38.80
C ARG A 2 30.61 39.55 -39.02
N LYS A 3 31.15 38.38 -38.67
CA LYS A 3 30.41 37.11 -38.71
C LYS A 3 29.49 37.07 -37.48
N ALA A 4 28.19 37.05 -37.70
CA ALA A 4 27.20 36.76 -36.68
C ALA A 4 27.14 35.26 -36.48
N SER A 5 27.48 34.80 -35.26
CA SER A 5 27.26 33.40 -34.85
C SER A 5 25.80 33.27 -34.36
N VAL A 6 25.04 32.48 -35.07
CA VAL A 6 23.68 32.10 -34.68
C VAL A 6 23.81 30.94 -33.68
N ILE A 7 23.50 31.20 -32.43
CA ILE A 7 23.36 30.15 -31.39
C ILE A 7 21.94 29.59 -31.55
N ILE A 8 21.85 28.36 -32.08
CA ILE A 8 20.59 27.61 -32.08
C ILE A 8 20.45 26.99 -30.67
N LEU A 9 19.59 27.56 -29.83
CA LEU A 9 19.14 26.91 -28.62
C LEU A 9 18.17 25.79 -29.03
N LEU A 10 18.64 24.57 -28.97
CA LEU A 10 17.78 23.39 -28.99
C LEU A 10 17.07 23.30 -27.63
N PHE A 11 15.79 23.70 -27.55
CA PHE A 11 14.90 23.31 -26.51
C PHE A 11 14.59 21.83 -26.66
N ILE A 12 15.26 21.00 -25.90
CA ILE A 12 14.81 19.61 -25.69
C ILE A 12 13.64 19.71 -24.72
N THR A 13 12.42 19.71 -25.24
CA THR A 13 11.23 19.43 -24.43
C THR A 13 11.30 17.96 -24.03
N ALA A 14 11.66 17.69 -22.80
CA ALA A 14 11.47 16.37 -22.23
C ALA A 14 9.96 16.11 -22.18
N VAL A 15 9.50 15.25 -23.08
CA VAL A 15 8.14 14.72 -23.02
C VAL A 15 8.14 13.72 -21.85
N ALA A 16 7.58 14.11 -20.73
CA ALA A 16 7.34 13.20 -19.64
C ALA A 16 6.31 12.16 -20.09
N PHE A 17 6.72 10.91 -20.18
CA PHE A 17 5.81 9.81 -20.44
C PHE A 17 5.24 9.31 -19.11
N SER A 18 3.94 9.53 -18.91
CA SER A 18 3.19 8.85 -17.88
C SER A 18 2.96 7.40 -18.29
N GLN A 19 3.20 6.50 -17.36
CA GLN A 19 2.94 5.07 -17.56
C GLN A 19 1.91 4.59 -16.52
N ARG A 20 0.84 3.98 -17.02
CA ARG A 20 -0.20 3.35 -16.19
C ARG A 20 0.12 1.87 -16.04
N ILE A 21 0.27 1.44 -14.79
CA ILE A 21 0.53 0.05 -14.45
C ILE A 21 -0.79 -0.53 -13.94
N PRO A 22 -1.38 -1.53 -14.61
CA PRO A 22 -2.58 -2.17 -14.12
C PRO A 22 -2.30 -2.87 -12.78
N LEU A 23 -3.18 -2.68 -11.81
CA LEU A 23 -3.18 -3.37 -10.54
C LEU A 23 -4.35 -4.35 -10.53
N THR A 24 -4.10 -5.56 -10.06
CA THR A 24 -5.14 -6.58 -9.93
C THR A 24 -5.69 -6.55 -8.51
N ARG A 25 -6.99 -6.40 -8.38
CA ARG A 25 -7.72 -6.63 -7.14
C ARG A 25 -8.11 -8.10 -7.06
N ARG A 26 -7.87 -8.73 -5.93
CA ARG A 26 -8.36 -10.08 -5.67
C ARG A 26 -9.21 -10.11 -4.41
N GLU A 27 -10.35 -10.77 -4.51
CA GLU A 27 -11.12 -11.23 -3.37
C GLU A 27 -10.85 -12.71 -3.12
N TRP A 28 -10.86 -13.09 -1.85
CA TRP A 28 -10.74 -14.48 -1.46
C TRP A 28 -12.09 -15.16 -1.63
N THR A 29 -12.06 -16.42 -2.04
CA THR A 29 -13.24 -17.28 -1.94
C THR A 29 -13.49 -17.64 -0.47
N ASP A 30 -14.73 -17.97 -0.13
CA ASP A 30 -15.10 -18.38 1.23
C ASP A 30 -14.24 -19.55 1.73
N ASP A 31 -13.91 -20.51 0.85
CA ASP A 31 -13.07 -21.66 1.18
C ASP A 31 -11.61 -21.27 1.44
N GLU A 32 -11.05 -20.35 0.66
CA GLU A 32 -9.70 -19.82 0.89
C GLU A 32 -9.61 -19.04 2.21
N TYR A 33 -10.67 -18.30 2.54
CA TYR A 33 -10.81 -17.57 3.79
C TYR A 33 -10.88 -18.51 5.00
N LEU A 34 -11.70 -19.56 4.94
CA LEU A 34 -11.82 -20.57 6.00
C LEU A 34 -10.50 -21.33 6.21
N MET A 35 -9.85 -21.74 5.12
CA MET A 35 -8.55 -22.44 5.20
C MET A 35 -7.46 -21.59 5.85
N MET A 36 -7.55 -20.28 5.73
CA MET A 36 -6.61 -19.36 6.31
C MET A 36 -6.89 -19.07 7.79
N ILE A 37 -8.18 -19.03 8.20
CA ILE A 37 -8.55 -18.97 9.63
C ILE A 37 -7.96 -20.21 10.34
N ASP A 38 -8.13 -21.41 9.78
CA ASP A 38 -7.61 -22.65 10.34
C ASP A 38 -6.08 -22.64 10.48
N THR A 39 -5.36 -22.09 9.48
CA THR A 39 -3.90 -21.95 9.56
C THR A 39 -3.45 -20.89 10.55
N ALA A 40 -4.20 -19.79 10.70
CA ALA A 40 -3.89 -18.75 11.70
C ALA A 40 -4.09 -19.26 13.14
N GLU A 41 -5.03 -20.17 13.38
CA GLU A 41 -5.19 -20.83 14.69
C GLU A 41 -4.01 -21.70 15.08
N ILE A 42 -3.39 -22.40 14.14
CA ILE A 42 -2.23 -23.27 14.38
C ILE A 42 -0.99 -22.45 14.83
N TYR A 43 -0.86 -21.21 14.36
CA TYR A 43 0.31 -20.36 14.64
C TYR A 43 0.11 -19.30 15.73
N SER A 44 -1.09 -19.17 16.30
CA SER A 44 -1.41 -18.13 17.29
C SER A 44 -1.25 -18.54 18.74
N ASN A 45 -0.48 -19.59 19.04
CA ASN A 45 -0.16 -19.98 20.42
C ASN A 45 0.59 -18.83 21.14
N GLY A 46 -0.13 -17.92 21.74
CA GLY A 46 0.41 -16.93 22.68
C GLY A 46 -0.18 -15.53 22.68
N SER A 47 -0.92 -15.09 21.70
CA SER A 47 -1.53 -13.75 21.73
C SER A 47 -3.03 -13.82 22.03
N GLN A 48 -3.45 -13.29 23.18
CA GLN A 48 -4.86 -13.12 23.50
C GLN A 48 -5.47 -12.13 22.51
N VAL A 49 -6.50 -12.56 21.80
CA VAL A 49 -7.34 -11.69 20.97
C VAL A 49 -8.01 -10.65 21.87
N HIS A 50 -7.96 -9.39 21.48
CA HIS A 50 -8.59 -8.33 22.26
C HIS A 50 -10.10 -8.60 22.33
N PRO A 51 -10.72 -8.57 23.53
CA PRO A 51 -12.15 -8.94 23.72
C PRO A 51 -13.13 -8.15 22.85
N ARG A 52 -12.74 -6.98 22.33
CA ARG A 52 -13.58 -6.12 21.50
C ARG A 52 -13.77 -6.61 20.06
N ILE A 53 -12.91 -7.50 19.55
CA ILE A 53 -13.09 -8.08 18.22
C ILE A 53 -14.30 -9.02 18.18
N HIS A 54 -14.63 -9.65 19.29
CA HIS A 54 -15.80 -10.50 19.42
C HIS A 54 -17.16 -9.79 19.21
N HIS A 55 -17.20 -8.45 19.38
CA HIS A 55 -18.44 -7.70 19.23
C HIS A 55 -18.85 -7.45 17.76
N TYR A 56 -17.93 -7.60 16.82
CA TYR A 56 -18.15 -7.23 15.41
C TYR A 56 -18.48 -8.42 14.52
N LEU A 57 -18.48 -9.61 15.08
CA LEU A 57 -18.80 -10.82 14.35
C LEU A 57 -20.12 -11.36 14.86
N ASN A 58 -21.00 -11.70 13.93
CA ASN A 58 -22.27 -12.33 14.27
C ASN A 58 -21.99 -13.58 15.14
N PRO A 59 -22.30 -13.58 16.45
CA PRO A 59 -21.82 -14.59 17.38
C PRO A 59 -22.38 -16.00 17.14
N GLN A 60 -23.26 -16.16 16.17
CA GLN A 60 -23.90 -17.44 15.91
C GLN A 60 -23.17 -18.33 14.88
N ARG A 61 -22.13 -17.86 14.19
CA ARG A 61 -21.46 -18.62 13.13
C ARG A 61 -19.95 -18.52 13.05
N VAL A 62 -19.30 -17.76 13.91
CA VAL A 62 -17.84 -17.61 13.89
C VAL A 62 -17.29 -18.06 15.23
N HIS A 63 -16.74 -19.27 15.26
CA HIS A 63 -15.97 -19.75 16.38
C HIS A 63 -14.71 -18.90 16.49
N ASP A 64 -14.55 -18.26 17.64
CA ASP A 64 -13.36 -17.57 18.12
C ASP A 64 -12.46 -16.96 17.04
N THR A 65 -12.86 -15.86 16.67
CA THR A 65 -12.26 -14.97 15.74
C THR A 65 -10.95 -14.42 16.16
N LYS A 66 -9.98 -15.13 15.85
CA LYS A 66 -8.66 -14.59 15.55
C LYS A 66 -8.70 -14.13 14.09
N LEU A 67 -9.52 -13.15 13.79
CA LEU A 67 -9.41 -12.39 12.56
C LEU A 67 -8.13 -11.60 12.67
N VAL A 68 -7.06 -12.28 12.36
CA VAL A 68 -5.80 -11.67 12.03
C VAL A 68 -6.04 -11.00 10.69
N ASN A 69 -5.92 -9.72 10.69
CA ASN A 69 -5.98 -8.80 9.60
C ASN A 69 -5.22 -9.16 8.38
N TYR A 70 -5.76 -9.91 7.48
CA TYR A 70 -5.05 -10.21 6.28
C TYR A 70 -5.91 -10.16 5.06
N LEU A 71 -7.01 -9.54 4.95
CA LEU A 71 -7.76 -10.09 3.89
C LEU A 71 -8.90 -9.27 3.46
N ASP A 72 -8.73 -8.45 2.56
CA ASP A 72 -9.82 -8.16 1.69
C ASP A 72 -9.55 -7.22 0.57
N VAL A 73 -8.46 -6.49 0.61
CA VAL A 73 -8.12 -5.58 -0.47
C VAL A 73 -6.61 -5.52 -0.56
N GLN A 74 -6.04 -6.28 -1.47
CA GLN A 74 -4.64 -6.17 -1.84
C GLN A 74 -4.57 -5.81 -3.32
N TYR A 75 -3.79 -4.77 -3.64
CA TYR A 75 -3.54 -4.35 -5.00
C TYR A 75 -2.09 -4.59 -5.36
N TYR A 76 -1.85 -5.46 -6.31
CA TYR A 76 -0.52 -5.83 -6.75
C TYR A 76 -0.38 -5.67 -8.25
N GLY A 77 0.85 -5.46 -8.70
CA GLY A 77 1.19 -5.35 -10.10
C GLY A 77 2.47 -6.08 -10.42
N THR A 78 2.93 -6.00 -11.67
CA THR A 78 4.10 -6.73 -12.15
C THR A 78 5.30 -5.81 -12.28
N ILE A 79 6.44 -6.29 -11.76
CA ILE A 79 7.78 -5.78 -12.07
C ILE A 79 8.58 -6.83 -12.81
N LYS A 80 9.63 -6.40 -13.54
CA LYS A 80 10.59 -7.30 -14.17
C LYS A 80 11.97 -7.01 -13.62
N LEU A 81 12.72 -8.06 -13.29
CA LEU A 81 14.05 -7.94 -12.71
C LEU A 81 15.11 -8.60 -13.60
N GLY A 82 16.30 -8.03 -13.51
CA GLY A 82 17.50 -8.55 -14.13
C GLY A 82 17.57 -8.39 -15.64
N SER A 83 18.65 -8.92 -16.22
CA SER A 83 18.90 -8.89 -17.66
C SER A 83 17.94 -9.79 -18.45
N GLN A 84 17.23 -10.72 -17.79
CA GLN A 84 16.27 -11.65 -18.42
C GLN A 84 14.82 -11.16 -18.35
N ASP A 85 14.56 -9.99 -17.77
CA ASP A 85 13.21 -9.49 -17.56
C ASP A 85 12.29 -10.49 -16.81
N LYS A 86 12.82 -11.14 -15.77
CA LYS A 86 12.05 -12.09 -14.96
C LYS A 86 10.90 -11.38 -14.26
N GLU A 87 9.66 -11.82 -14.51
CA GLU A 87 8.45 -11.20 -13.94
C GLU A 87 8.20 -11.65 -12.51
N PHE A 88 7.81 -10.67 -11.68
CA PHE A 88 7.35 -10.86 -10.30
C PHE A 88 6.09 -10.05 -10.06
N THR A 89 5.14 -10.67 -9.37
CA THR A 89 3.97 -9.95 -8.85
C THR A 89 4.35 -9.34 -7.50
N VAL A 90 4.22 -8.03 -7.35
CA VAL A 90 4.58 -7.32 -6.12
C VAL A 90 3.45 -6.46 -5.59
N LEU A 91 3.39 -6.33 -4.27
CA LEU A 91 2.59 -5.32 -3.60
C LEU A 91 3.34 -3.99 -3.67
N PHE A 92 2.71 -2.96 -4.22
CA PHE A 92 3.24 -1.60 -4.18
C PHE A 92 2.82 -0.95 -2.86
N ASP A 93 3.80 -0.75 -1.97
CA ASP A 93 3.58 -0.48 -0.54
C ASP A 93 4.12 0.89 -0.13
N THR A 94 3.23 1.85 0.12
CA THR A 94 3.62 3.19 0.61
C THR A 94 3.95 3.22 2.10
N GLY A 95 3.79 2.11 2.81
CA GLY A 95 4.17 1.93 4.21
C GLY A 95 5.59 1.39 4.42
N SER A 96 6.31 1.00 3.36
CA SER A 96 7.71 0.56 3.42
C SER A 96 8.55 1.08 2.26
N SER A 97 9.89 0.91 2.31
CA SER A 97 10.81 1.55 1.36
C SER A 97 11.65 0.60 0.53
N ASN A 98 11.80 -0.66 0.95
CA ASN A 98 12.63 -1.63 0.23
C ASN A 98 11.84 -2.34 -0.88
N VAL A 99 12.52 -2.63 -1.99
CA VAL A 99 12.05 -3.64 -2.94
C VAL A 99 12.67 -4.97 -2.57
N TRP A 100 11.85 -6.02 -2.46
CA TRP A 100 12.37 -7.38 -2.29
C TRP A 100 11.51 -8.43 -2.98
N VAL A 101 12.15 -9.52 -3.41
CA VAL A 101 11.53 -10.73 -3.94
C VAL A 101 12.22 -11.96 -3.34
N PRO A 102 11.57 -13.14 -3.30
CA PRO A 102 12.22 -14.35 -2.80
C PRO A 102 13.43 -14.73 -3.66
N SER A 103 14.52 -15.10 -3.01
CA SER A 103 15.73 -15.63 -3.62
C SER A 103 15.54 -17.08 -4.04
N VAL A 104 16.29 -17.53 -5.05
CA VAL A 104 16.41 -18.95 -5.39
C VAL A 104 16.97 -19.77 -4.22
N ASP A 105 17.64 -19.14 -3.28
CA ASP A 105 18.20 -19.78 -2.07
C ASP A 105 17.17 -19.87 -0.92
N CYS A 106 16.01 -19.27 -1.06
CA CYS A 106 14.95 -19.32 -0.05
C CYS A 106 14.31 -20.71 0.01
N THR A 107 14.36 -21.32 1.20
CA THR A 107 13.82 -22.68 1.45
C THR A 107 12.59 -22.69 2.35
N THR A 108 12.09 -21.52 2.78
CA THR A 108 10.90 -21.42 3.63
C THR A 108 9.63 -21.76 2.85
N LYS A 109 8.60 -22.20 3.58
CA LYS A 109 7.34 -22.65 2.95
C LYS A 109 6.72 -21.62 1.98
N PRO A 110 6.66 -20.31 2.28
CA PRO A 110 6.14 -19.34 1.33
C PRO A 110 6.89 -19.35 -0.01
N CYS A 111 8.20 -19.47 0.00
CA CYS A 111 9.04 -19.43 -1.20
C CYS A 111 8.80 -20.63 -2.14
N LEU A 112 8.29 -21.76 -1.63
CA LEU A 112 7.95 -22.93 -2.45
C LEU A 112 6.76 -22.70 -3.37
N HIS A 113 5.96 -21.65 -3.12
CA HIS A 113 4.74 -21.34 -3.85
C HIS A 113 4.79 -19.99 -4.56
N LYS A 114 5.96 -19.33 -4.58
CA LYS A 114 6.19 -18.02 -5.18
C LYS A 114 7.22 -18.10 -6.30
N ASN A 115 7.21 -17.11 -7.18
CA ASN A 115 8.33 -16.94 -8.10
C ASN A 115 9.58 -16.57 -7.28
N VAL A 116 10.68 -17.24 -7.56
CA VAL A 116 11.99 -16.95 -6.94
C VAL A 116 12.95 -16.35 -7.96
N TYR A 117 13.82 -15.47 -7.49
CA TYR A 117 14.78 -14.78 -8.31
C TYR A 117 16.15 -15.46 -8.27
N ASN A 118 16.60 -15.97 -9.43
CA ASN A 118 17.96 -16.46 -9.60
C ASN A 118 18.86 -15.31 -10.06
N TYR A 119 19.31 -14.51 -9.12
CA TYR A 119 20.18 -13.35 -9.35
C TYR A 119 21.50 -13.71 -10.00
N ARG A 120 21.97 -14.98 -9.86
CA ARG A 120 23.23 -15.47 -10.49
C ARG A 120 23.12 -15.56 -12.01
N GLU A 121 21.92 -15.62 -12.57
CA GLU A 121 21.69 -15.63 -14.00
C GLU A 121 21.60 -14.21 -14.58
N SER A 122 21.46 -13.17 -13.76
CA SER A 122 21.40 -11.79 -14.24
C SER A 122 22.80 -11.25 -14.47
N SER A 123 23.07 -10.84 -15.73
CA SER A 123 24.32 -10.19 -16.08
C SER A 123 24.43 -8.74 -15.57
N THR A 124 23.34 -8.19 -15.07
CA THR A 124 23.25 -6.84 -14.50
C THR A 124 23.28 -6.84 -12.97
N TRP A 125 23.19 -8.02 -12.34
CA TRP A 125 23.29 -8.15 -10.90
C TRP A 125 24.66 -7.75 -10.36
N LYS A 126 24.65 -6.96 -9.29
CA LYS A 126 25.83 -6.59 -8.54
C LYS A 126 25.52 -6.72 -7.05
N ASP A 127 26.16 -7.67 -6.40
CA ASP A 127 26.07 -7.85 -4.95
C ASP A 127 26.68 -6.63 -4.24
N LEU A 128 25.99 -6.12 -3.22
CA LEU A 128 26.46 -4.99 -2.42
C LEU A 128 27.11 -5.44 -1.10
N ASP A 129 27.07 -6.74 -0.79
CA ASP A 129 27.53 -7.29 0.51
C ASP A 129 26.82 -6.62 1.70
N LEU A 130 25.53 -6.36 1.52
CA LEU A 130 24.63 -5.75 2.51
C LEU A 130 23.46 -6.69 2.80
N ASP A 131 23.04 -6.75 4.06
CA ASP A 131 21.89 -7.51 4.50
C ASP A 131 20.71 -6.57 4.81
N PHE A 132 19.50 -7.10 4.72
CA PHE A 132 18.28 -6.43 5.17
C PHE A 132 17.43 -7.34 6.05
N ALA A 133 16.66 -6.74 6.95
CA ALA A 133 15.62 -7.42 7.71
C ALA A 133 14.42 -6.49 7.87
N MET A 134 13.30 -6.87 7.25
CA MET A 134 12.06 -6.09 7.28
C MET A 134 11.09 -6.67 8.29
N HIS A 135 10.42 -5.78 9.03
CA HIS A 135 9.38 -6.12 9.98
C HIS A 135 8.08 -5.43 9.58
N TYR A 136 7.14 -6.19 9.04
CA TYR A 136 5.81 -5.72 8.68
C TYR A 136 4.81 -6.08 9.80
N GLY A 137 3.71 -5.38 9.89
CA GLY A 137 2.59 -5.81 10.74
C GLY A 137 2.13 -7.24 10.42
N SER A 138 2.37 -7.67 9.20
CA SER A 138 1.97 -8.95 8.63
C SER A 138 3.04 -10.06 8.71
N GLY A 139 4.27 -9.77 9.06
CA GLY A 139 5.35 -10.77 9.09
C GLY A 139 6.72 -10.16 8.88
N THR A 140 7.70 -11.02 8.73
CA THR A 140 9.10 -10.62 8.58
C THR A 140 9.70 -11.23 7.32
N THR A 141 10.72 -10.57 6.77
CA THR A 141 11.56 -11.10 5.71
C THR A 141 12.97 -10.60 5.90
N SER A 142 13.96 -11.42 5.52
CA SER A 142 15.36 -11.03 5.55
C SER A 142 16.15 -11.68 4.42
N GLY A 143 17.28 -11.10 4.09
CA GLY A 143 18.15 -11.58 3.02
C GLY A 143 19.23 -10.56 2.68
N ARG A 144 19.69 -10.57 1.43
CA ARG A 144 20.79 -9.73 0.95
C ARG A 144 20.31 -8.67 -0.04
N ILE A 145 21.10 -7.62 -0.19
CA ILE A 145 20.83 -6.51 -1.08
C ILE A 145 21.86 -6.49 -2.22
N GLY A 146 21.38 -6.29 -3.44
CA GLY A 146 22.21 -6.00 -4.59
C GLY A 146 21.61 -4.92 -5.48
N LEU A 147 22.34 -4.52 -6.48
CA LEU A 147 21.86 -3.67 -7.58
C LEU A 147 21.47 -4.54 -8.76
N ASP A 148 20.35 -4.24 -9.38
CA ASP A 148 19.97 -4.84 -10.65
C ASP A 148 19.07 -3.92 -11.45
N ARG A 149 18.86 -4.28 -12.70
CA ARG A 149 17.90 -3.64 -13.57
C ARG A 149 16.48 -4.03 -13.14
N MET A 150 15.61 -3.05 -13.00
CA MET A 150 14.17 -3.24 -12.74
C MET A 150 13.35 -2.50 -13.80
N VAL A 151 12.28 -3.14 -14.28
CA VAL A 151 11.29 -2.52 -15.15
C VAL A 151 9.93 -2.52 -14.48
N VAL A 152 9.29 -1.38 -14.48
CA VAL A 152 7.96 -1.17 -13.91
C VAL A 152 7.16 -0.24 -14.84
N GLY A 153 5.97 -0.68 -15.31
CA GLY A 153 5.16 0.10 -16.25
C GLY A 153 5.88 0.47 -17.57
N GLY A 154 6.85 -0.34 -17.99
CA GLY A 154 7.67 -0.04 -19.18
C GLY A 154 8.80 0.97 -18.95
N LEU A 155 8.90 1.56 -17.76
CA LEU A 155 10.01 2.41 -17.34
C LEU A 155 11.14 1.55 -16.75
N THR A 156 12.37 1.89 -17.06
CA THR A 156 13.55 1.14 -16.59
C THR A 156 14.30 1.94 -15.53
N CYS A 157 14.55 1.30 -14.38
CA CYS A 157 15.59 1.66 -13.44
C CYS A 157 16.82 0.80 -13.75
N HIS A 158 17.92 1.40 -14.14
CA HIS A 158 19.10 0.68 -14.56
C HIS A 158 19.91 0.11 -13.41
N SER A 159 19.84 0.73 -12.24
CA SER A 159 20.59 0.36 -11.05
C SER A 159 19.75 0.53 -9.79
N CYS A 160 18.67 -0.23 -9.71
CA CYS A 160 17.80 -0.27 -8.54
C CYS A 160 18.36 -1.20 -7.46
N THR A 161 18.19 -0.81 -6.20
CA THR A 161 18.49 -1.67 -5.05
C THR A 161 17.39 -2.71 -4.89
N ILE A 162 17.76 -3.99 -4.95
CA ILE A 162 16.85 -5.14 -4.85
C ILE A 162 17.27 -6.02 -3.68
N GLY A 163 16.35 -6.25 -2.75
CA GLY A 163 16.47 -7.28 -1.73
C GLY A 163 16.14 -8.65 -2.32
N ILE A 164 17.02 -9.62 -2.13
CA ILE A 164 16.75 -11.03 -2.41
C ILE A 164 16.55 -11.73 -1.08
N ALA A 165 15.29 -12.13 -0.81
CA ALA A 165 14.90 -12.67 0.48
C ALA A 165 15.24 -14.16 0.57
N ASP A 166 16.10 -14.51 1.52
CA ASP A 166 16.47 -15.91 1.84
C ASP A 166 15.56 -16.49 2.93
N ASP A 167 14.89 -15.63 3.71
CA ASP A 167 13.89 -16.00 4.71
C ASP A 167 12.63 -15.14 4.54
N VAL A 168 11.49 -15.81 4.42
CA VAL A 168 10.16 -15.20 4.34
C VAL A 168 9.27 -15.89 5.36
N SER A 169 8.70 -15.13 6.29
CA SER A 169 7.88 -15.69 7.37
C SER A 169 6.61 -16.39 6.85
N SER A 170 6.17 -17.41 7.58
CA SER A 170 5.02 -18.24 7.20
C SER A 170 3.73 -17.46 6.96
N ASN A 171 3.58 -16.29 7.54
CA ASN A 171 2.43 -15.42 7.36
C ASN A 171 2.22 -15.00 5.90
N PHE A 172 3.28 -14.98 5.08
CA PHE A 172 3.19 -14.67 3.65
C PHE A 172 2.81 -15.87 2.76
N ILE A 173 2.53 -17.04 3.34
CA ILE A 173 2.21 -18.25 2.55
C ILE A 173 0.97 -18.08 1.68
N HIS A 174 -0.02 -17.30 2.17
CA HIS A 174 -1.28 -17.05 1.47
C HIS A 174 -1.28 -15.77 0.64
N SER A 175 -0.21 -14.96 0.71
CA SER A 175 -0.09 -13.76 -0.13
C SER A 175 -0.01 -14.15 -1.61
N ARG A 176 -0.72 -13.42 -2.46
CA ARG A 176 -0.73 -13.64 -3.91
C ARG A 176 0.40 -12.93 -4.64
N PHE A 177 1.08 -12.04 -3.97
CA PHE A 177 2.29 -11.40 -4.48
C PHE A 177 3.53 -12.22 -4.13
N ASP A 178 4.55 -12.11 -4.95
CA ASP A 178 5.84 -12.75 -4.72
C ASP A 178 6.68 -11.96 -3.70
N GLY A 179 6.65 -10.63 -3.81
CA GLY A 179 7.43 -9.71 -3.00
C GLY A 179 6.74 -8.36 -2.81
N ILE A 180 7.47 -7.40 -2.27
CA ILE A 180 6.99 -6.03 -2.00
C ILE A 180 7.89 -5.03 -2.72
N ALA A 181 7.29 -4.00 -3.30
CA ALA A 181 7.97 -2.83 -3.85
C ALA A 181 7.62 -1.61 -2.99
N GLY A 182 8.50 -1.26 -2.06
CA GLY A 182 8.31 -0.15 -1.13
C GLY A 182 8.37 1.20 -1.83
N LEU A 183 7.50 2.11 -1.39
CA LEU A 183 7.26 3.44 -1.96
C LEU A 183 7.40 4.57 -0.94
N ALA A 184 7.76 4.27 0.31
CA ALA A 184 8.06 5.28 1.33
C ALA A 184 9.47 5.86 1.11
N PHE A 185 9.87 6.76 1.98
CA PHE A 185 11.09 7.54 1.82
C PHE A 185 12.36 6.80 2.27
N ASP A 186 13.51 7.31 1.83
CA ASP A 186 14.84 6.76 2.10
C ASP A 186 15.12 6.55 3.59
N SER A 187 14.53 7.40 4.45
CA SER A 187 14.69 7.31 5.91
C SER A 187 14.13 6.04 6.56
N LEU A 188 13.26 5.30 5.85
CA LEU A 188 12.70 4.03 6.29
C LEU A 188 13.33 2.83 5.57
N ALA A 189 14.30 3.07 4.68
CA ALA A 189 14.95 1.99 3.96
C ALA A 189 15.92 1.24 4.89
N GLU A 190 15.81 -0.08 4.90
CA GLU A 190 16.63 -0.98 5.69
C GLU A 190 17.85 -1.48 4.91
N GLY A 191 18.94 -1.80 5.63
CA GLY A 191 20.14 -2.36 5.05
C GLY A 191 20.89 -1.43 4.08
N GLY A 192 20.62 -0.12 4.10
CA GLY A 192 21.24 0.84 3.16
C GLY A 192 20.65 0.78 1.75
N ALA A 193 19.46 0.19 1.59
CA ALA A 193 18.73 0.23 0.32
C ALA A 193 18.34 1.66 -0.07
N ILE A 194 18.19 1.90 -1.36
CA ILE A 194 17.62 3.13 -1.91
C ILE A 194 16.25 2.76 -2.52
N PRO A 195 15.14 3.41 -2.12
CA PRO A 195 13.84 3.17 -2.72
C PRO A 195 13.89 3.30 -4.24
N PHE A 196 13.15 2.45 -4.96
CA PHE A 196 13.26 2.42 -6.42
C PHE A 196 12.78 3.73 -7.09
N VAL A 197 11.80 4.41 -6.50
CA VAL A 197 11.37 5.73 -6.99
C VAL A 197 12.52 6.73 -6.87
N SER A 198 13.22 6.76 -5.71
CA SER A 198 14.40 7.61 -5.51
C SER A 198 15.51 7.30 -6.52
N SER A 199 15.75 6.02 -6.81
CA SER A 199 16.72 5.59 -7.84
C SER A 199 16.32 6.08 -9.24
N MET A 200 15.04 5.92 -9.62
CA MET A 200 14.54 6.39 -10.92
C MET A 200 14.58 7.93 -11.06
N VAL A 201 14.33 8.65 -9.96
CA VAL A 201 14.47 10.12 -9.93
C VAL A 201 15.93 10.52 -10.12
N ALA A 202 16.85 9.85 -9.41
CA ALA A 202 18.28 10.11 -9.54
C ALA A 202 18.81 9.81 -10.95
N GLU A 203 18.28 8.80 -11.65
CA GLU A 203 18.57 8.49 -13.04
C GLU A 203 17.91 9.47 -14.03
N GLY A 204 17.02 10.36 -13.56
CA GLY A 204 16.25 11.29 -14.41
C GLY A 204 15.15 10.61 -15.22
N THR A 205 14.73 9.42 -14.84
CA THR A 205 13.70 8.64 -15.52
C THR A 205 12.30 9.21 -15.26
N ILE A 206 12.01 9.61 -14.02
CA ILE A 206 10.73 10.17 -13.59
C ILE A 206 10.93 11.31 -12.58
N PRO A 207 9.98 12.26 -12.43
CA PRO A 207 9.86 13.07 -11.21
C PRO A 207 9.38 12.21 -10.03
N GLU A 208 9.59 12.67 -8.79
CA GLU A 208 9.15 11.97 -7.57
C GLU A 208 7.63 12.11 -7.36
N ILE A 209 6.88 11.52 -8.29
CA ILE A 209 5.42 11.55 -8.30
C ILE A 209 4.90 10.16 -8.68
N PHE A 210 3.91 9.67 -7.94
CA PHE A 210 3.16 8.48 -8.33
C PHE A 210 1.73 8.54 -7.78
N CYS A 211 0.81 7.82 -8.41
CA CYS A 211 -0.60 7.84 -8.04
C CYS A 211 -1.21 6.44 -8.05
N PHE A 212 -2.24 6.25 -7.21
CA PHE A 212 -3.08 5.08 -7.18
C PHE A 212 -4.51 5.41 -7.52
N TYR A 213 -5.07 4.73 -8.49
CA TYR A 213 -6.49 4.60 -8.70
C TYR A 213 -6.90 3.16 -8.38
N LEU A 214 -7.70 2.98 -7.33
CA LEU A 214 -8.15 1.68 -6.88
C LEU A 214 -9.64 1.52 -7.19
N THR A 215 -9.98 0.54 -8.05
CA THR A 215 -11.39 0.30 -8.40
C THR A 215 -12.19 -0.18 -7.18
N LYS A 216 -13.44 0.30 -7.09
CA LYS A 216 -14.41 -0.14 -6.07
C LYS A 216 -15.07 -1.48 -6.42
N LYS A 217 -14.92 -1.93 -7.68
CA LYS A 217 -15.55 -3.14 -8.17
C LYS A 217 -14.68 -4.35 -7.87
N SER A 218 -15.26 -5.30 -7.15
CA SER A 218 -14.62 -6.54 -6.78
C SER A 218 -14.36 -7.43 -8.00
N GLY A 219 -13.16 -8.05 -8.05
CA GLY A 219 -12.82 -9.01 -9.09
C GLY A 219 -12.65 -8.43 -10.48
N GLU A 220 -12.81 -7.11 -10.68
CA GLU A 220 -12.62 -6.45 -11.97
C GLU A 220 -11.22 -5.86 -12.12
N GLU A 221 -10.71 -5.91 -13.35
CA GLU A 221 -9.56 -5.10 -13.75
C GLU A 221 -9.96 -3.62 -13.76
N GLY A 222 -9.00 -2.72 -13.61
CA GLY A 222 -9.26 -1.28 -13.67
C GLY A 222 -8.64 -0.46 -12.55
N SER A 223 -7.85 -1.10 -11.68
CA SER A 223 -6.96 -0.37 -10.76
C SER A 223 -5.63 -0.08 -11.44
N TYR A 224 -5.06 1.10 -11.15
CA TYR A 224 -3.83 1.55 -11.77
C TYR A 224 -2.87 2.15 -10.75
N PHE A 225 -1.60 1.85 -10.94
CA PHE A 225 -0.47 2.55 -10.37
C PHE A 225 0.19 3.39 -11.48
N VAL A 226 0.27 4.70 -11.29
CA VAL A 226 0.79 5.66 -12.27
C VAL A 226 2.09 6.22 -11.75
N LEU A 227 3.14 6.22 -12.57
CA LEU A 227 4.46 6.74 -12.23
C LEU A 227 4.79 7.99 -13.05
N GLY A 228 5.38 8.98 -12.38
CA GLY A 228 6.03 10.13 -13.00
C GLY A 228 5.12 11.29 -13.37
N GLU A 229 3.83 11.24 -13.03
CA GLU A 229 2.92 12.30 -13.47
C GLU A 229 1.73 12.47 -12.50
N LEU A 230 1.26 13.71 -12.37
CA LEU A 230 -0.05 14.02 -11.80
C LEU A 230 -1.09 13.98 -12.91
N PRO A 231 -2.20 13.22 -12.76
CA PRO A 231 -3.29 13.23 -13.73
C PRO A 231 -3.90 14.63 -13.87
N THR A 232 -4.11 15.04 -15.11
CA THR A 232 -4.73 16.33 -15.42
C THR A 232 -6.26 16.27 -15.30
N ASP A 233 -6.95 17.42 -15.43
CA ASP A 233 -8.41 17.44 -15.45
C ASP A 233 -8.98 16.86 -16.75
N GLU A 234 -8.16 16.70 -17.78
CA GLU A 234 -8.51 16.02 -19.03
C GLU A 234 -8.53 14.49 -18.89
N ASP A 235 -7.81 13.95 -17.90
CA ASP A 235 -7.81 12.52 -17.52
C ASP A 235 -9.02 12.16 -16.64
N ASN A 236 -10.22 12.58 -17.06
CA ASN A 236 -11.46 12.48 -16.25
C ASN A 236 -12.02 11.07 -16.10
N ASP A 237 -11.35 10.03 -16.62
CA ASP A 237 -11.86 8.65 -16.57
C ASP A 237 -11.80 8.03 -15.16
N PHE A 238 -11.07 8.64 -14.21
CA PHE A 238 -10.80 8.05 -12.90
C PHE A 238 -11.14 8.95 -11.70
N LYS A 239 -11.41 10.25 -11.91
CA LYS A 239 -11.65 11.18 -10.80
C LYS A 239 -12.73 12.21 -11.09
N VAL A 240 -13.34 12.69 -10.02
CA VAL A 240 -14.28 13.81 -10.05
C VAL A 240 -13.62 15.06 -9.46
N GLY A 241 -13.46 16.08 -10.29
CA GLY A 241 -12.91 17.37 -9.87
C GLY A 241 -11.42 17.40 -9.57
N PRO A 242 -10.91 18.52 -9.07
CA PRO A 242 -9.50 18.74 -8.83
C PRO A 242 -9.01 18.01 -7.58
N PHE A 243 -7.70 17.72 -7.52
CA PHE A 243 -7.06 17.23 -6.32
C PHE A 243 -7.09 18.28 -5.19
N ALA A 244 -7.40 17.80 -3.98
CA ALA A 244 -7.12 18.51 -2.74
C ALA A 244 -5.78 18.02 -2.18
N PHE A 245 -4.83 18.93 -2.01
CA PHE A 245 -3.50 18.59 -1.54
C PHE A 245 -3.34 18.83 -0.04
N ALA A 246 -2.73 17.88 0.65
CA ALA A 246 -2.31 17.97 2.04
C ALA A 246 -0.78 17.96 2.11
N PRO A 247 -0.12 18.90 2.82
CA PRO A 247 1.30 18.88 3.00
C PRO A 247 1.74 17.70 3.86
N LEU A 248 2.91 17.13 3.56
CA LEU A 248 3.55 16.13 4.41
C LEU A 248 4.03 16.78 5.72
N ILE A 249 3.98 16.03 6.80
CA ILE A 249 4.56 16.43 8.09
C ILE A 249 6.09 16.31 8.04
N ASP A 250 6.58 15.20 7.47
CA ASP A 250 8.00 14.91 7.27
C ASP A 250 8.17 13.90 6.13
N ARG A 251 9.42 13.53 5.81
CA ARG A 251 9.77 12.54 4.79
C ARG A 251 10.24 11.22 5.43
N THR A 252 9.35 10.59 6.19
CA THR A 252 9.51 9.22 6.70
C THR A 252 8.48 8.32 6.01
N TYR A 253 7.26 8.32 6.53
CA TYR A 253 6.08 7.79 5.85
C TYR A 253 5.40 8.91 5.04
N TRP A 254 4.48 8.52 4.18
CA TRP A 254 3.53 9.44 3.55
C TRP A 254 2.52 9.92 4.60
N LYS A 255 2.99 10.82 5.45
CA LYS A 255 2.33 11.23 6.70
C LYS A 255 1.77 12.64 6.61
N ILE A 256 0.47 12.77 6.86
CA ILE A 256 -0.29 14.03 6.84
C ILE A 256 -0.99 14.27 8.17
N GLN A 257 -1.36 15.53 8.42
CA GLN A 257 -2.22 15.88 9.54
C GLN A 257 -3.68 15.91 9.09
N LEU A 258 -4.52 15.15 9.79
CA LEU A 258 -5.97 15.24 9.68
C LEU A 258 -6.49 16.36 10.60
N GLY A 259 -7.38 17.20 10.07
CA GLY A 259 -8.11 18.18 10.87
C GLY A 259 -9.23 17.54 11.72
N GLY A 260 -9.65 16.32 11.35
CA GLY A 260 -10.65 15.54 12.07
C GLY A 260 -10.80 14.15 11.50
N PHE A 261 -11.14 13.18 12.37
CA PHE A 261 -11.59 11.85 12.01
C PHE A 261 -12.83 11.55 12.84
N GLY A 262 -13.92 11.12 12.22
CA GLY A 262 -15.19 11.04 12.95
C GLY A 262 -16.31 10.29 12.24
N ILE A 263 -17.48 10.38 12.84
CA ILE A 263 -18.73 9.77 12.38
C ILE A 263 -19.92 10.58 12.91
N ASN A 264 -21.00 10.71 12.12
CA ASN A 264 -22.20 11.44 12.53
C ASN A 264 -21.91 12.89 12.98
N GLY A 265 -20.97 13.59 12.32
CA GLY A 265 -20.58 14.94 12.67
C GLY A 265 -19.79 15.06 13.97
N LYS A 266 -19.41 13.95 14.62
CA LYS A 266 -18.60 13.92 15.84
C LYS A 266 -17.18 13.47 15.50
N SER A 267 -16.22 14.39 15.62
CA SER A 267 -14.81 14.09 15.45
C SER A 267 -14.20 13.54 16.73
N THR A 268 -13.30 12.58 16.60
CA THR A 268 -12.47 12.08 17.72
C THR A 268 -11.26 12.97 17.99
N GLY A 269 -10.91 13.87 17.07
CA GLY A 269 -9.80 14.81 17.20
C GLY A 269 -9.03 15.01 15.89
N SER A 270 -7.95 15.78 15.99
CA SER A 270 -6.96 15.93 14.94
C SER A 270 -5.84 14.93 15.14
N TRP A 271 -5.47 14.22 14.08
CA TRP A 271 -4.54 13.09 14.16
C TRP A 271 -3.49 13.16 13.05
N ASN A 272 -2.28 12.71 13.34
CA ASN A 272 -1.33 12.37 12.30
C ASN A 272 -1.71 11.01 11.72
N ALA A 273 -1.80 10.93 10.40
CA ALA A 273 -2.14 9.70 9.67
C ALA A 273 -1.12 9.42 8.58
N ILE A 274 -0.80 8.15 8.35
CA ILE A 274 -0.11 7.71 7.14
C ILE A 274 -1.13 7.21 6.12
N VAL A 275 -0.83 7.40 4.84
CA VAL A 275 -1.60 6.85 3.72
C VAL A 275 -0.82 5.67 3.18
N ASP A 276 -1.38 4.46 3.36
CA ASP A 276 -0.63 3.21 3.21
C ASP A 276 -1.35 2.21 2.31
N SER A 277 -0.83 2.04 1.09
CA SER A 277 -1.33 1.09 0.10
C SER A 277 -0.96 -0.38 0.42
N GLY A 278 -0.10 -0.63 1.40
CA GLY A 278 0.23 -1.95 1.92
C GLY A 278 -0.73 -2.43 3.00
N THR A 279 -1.59 -1.54 3.53
CA THR A 279 -2.58 -1.83 4.55
C THR A 279 -3.99 -1.85 3.97
N SER A 280 -4.74 -2.95 4.20
CA SER A 280 -6.10 -3.09 3.66
C SER A 280 -7.13 -2.20 4.37
N TYR A 281 -7.01 -2.03 5.68
CA TYR A 281 -8.02 -1.43 6.57
C TYR A 281 -7.66 -0.03 7.04
N ILE A 282 -8.59 0.60 7.75
CA ILE A 282 -8.29 1.76 8.58
C ILE A 282 -7.86 1.25 9.95
N ILE A 283 -6.63 1.53 10.34
CA ILE A 283 -6.06 1.10 11.62
C ILE A 283 -5.70 2.34 12.43
N GLY A 284 -5.96 2.33 13.72
CA GLY A 284 -5.59 3.49 14.53
C GLY A 284 -5.46 3.19 16.02
N THR A 285 -5.00 4.21 16.76
CA THR A 285 -4.96 4.14 18.21
C THR A 285 -6.36 4.03 18.79
N GLU A 286 -6.47 3.53 20.02
CA GLU A 286 -7.76 3.45 20.71
C GLU A 286 -8.43 4.84 20.82
N ALA A 287 -7.66 5.90 21.00
CA ALA A 287 -8.18 7.26 21.08
C ALA A 287 -8.77 7.73 19.74
N ALA A 288 -8.16 7.36 18.61
CA ALA A 288 -8.58 7.80 17.31
C ALA A 288 -9.76 6.98 16.76
N VAL A 289 -9.72 5.66 16.90
CA VAL A 289 -10.66 4.72 16.26
C VAL A 289 -11.72 4.18 17.24
N GLY A 290 -11.37 3.94 18.50
CA GLY A 290 -12.26 3.32 19.48
C GLY A 290 -13.64 3.98 19.60
N PRO A 291 -13.76 5.31 19.73
CA PRO A 291 -15.06 5.99 19.80
C PRO A 291 -15.91 5.84 18.53
N ILE A 292 -15.27 5.72 17.34
CA ILE A 292 -15.97 5.53 16.07
C ILE A 292 -16.53 4.11 16.00
N VAL A 293 -15.69 3.12 16.32
CA VAL A 293 -16.09 1.71 16.40
C VAL A 293 -17.26 1.54 17.36
N ALA A 294 -17.19 2.18 18.55
CA ALA A 294 -18.28 2.16 19.52
C ALA A 294 -19.56 2.85 19.01
N ALA A 295 -19.43 3.90 18.17
CA ALA A 295 -20.57 4.59 17.60
C ALA A 295 -21.25 3.82 16.44
N ILE A 296 -20.48 3.01 15.70
CA ILE A 296 -21.03 2.09 14.68
C ILE A 296 -21.84 0.98 15.37
N GLY A 297 -21.35 0.46 16.48
CA GLY A 297 -22.00 -0.62 17.23
C GLY A 297 -22.01 -1.94 16.45
N ASP A 298 -23.10 -2.68 16.60
CA ASP A 298 -23.28 -3.96 15.90
C ASP A 298 -23.53 -3.72 14.41
N VAL A 299 -22.83 -4.49 13.58
CA VAL A 299 -22.95 -4.36 12.13
C VAL A 299 -24.17 -5.14 11.62
N ASP A 300 -25.11 -4.43 11.00
CA ASP A 300 -26.25 -5.04 10.33
C ASP A 300 -25.86 -5.41 8.87
N CYS A 301 -25.58 -6.70 8.68
CA CYS A 301 -25.22 -7.24 7.36
C CYS A 301 -26.33 -7.12 6.32
N ASP A 302 -27.57 -7.12 6.73
CA ASP A 302 -28.71 -7.08 5.81
C ASP A 302 -29.04 -5.65 5.37
N ASN A 303 -28.54 -4.66 6.13
CA ASN A 303 -28.80 -3.26 5.88
C ASN A 303 -27.54 -2.39 6.10
N ILE A 304 -26.43 -2.71 5.40
CA ILE A 304 -25.15 -2.02 5.53
C ILE A 304 -25.29 -0.51 5.29
N GLU A 305 -26.14 -0.11 4.33
CA GLU A 305 -26.33 1.28 3.95
C GLU A 305 -27.00 2.13 5.05
N SER A 306 -27.58 1.50 6.08
CA SER A 306 -28.15 2.23 7.22
C SER A 306 -27.08 2.78 8.17
N HIS A 307 -25.85 2.29 8.09
CA HIS A 307 -24.73 2.79 8.88
C HIS A 307 -24.25 4.15 8.33
N PRO A 308 -23.74 5.04 9.19
CA PRO A 308 -23.34 6.38 8.78
C PRO A 308 -21.99 6.38 8.02
N ASP A 309 -21.78 7.43 7.21
CA ASP A 309 -20.47 7.68 6.60
C ASP A 309 -19.41 7.96 7.68
N LEU A 310 -18.18 7.48 7.44
CA LEU A 310 -17.00 8.00 8.13
C LEU A 310 -16.62 9.36 7.54
N GLU A 311 -16.13 10.23 8.39
CA GLU A 311 -15.79 11.61 8.06
C GLU A 311 -14.31 11.85 8.33
N VAL A 312 -13.55 12.18 7.29
CA VAL A 312 -12.11 12.50 7.36
C VAL A 312 -11.92 13.94 6.89
N THR A 313 -11.43 14.82 7.76
CA THR A 313 -11.11 16.20 7.37
C THR A 313 -9.63 16.30 7.06
N ILE A 314 -9.29 16.62 5.82
CA ILE A 314 -7.92 16.79 5.34
C ILE A 314 -7.77 18.20 4.81
N HIS A 315 -6.87 18.98 5.38
CA HIS A 315 -6.57 20.36 4.99
C HIS A 315 -7.85 21.22 4.78
N GLY A 316 -8.79 21.10 5.72
CA GLY A 316 -10.05 21.84 5.72
C GLY A 316 -11.15 21.30 4.79
N ARG A 317 -10.87 20.27 3.97
CA ARG A 317 -11.87 19.60 3.13
C ARG A 317 -12.37 18.32 3.81
N LEU A 318 -13.67 18.10 3.76
CA LEU A 318 -14.33 16.91 4.28
C LEU A 318 -14.38 15.82 3.20
N PHE A 319 -13.87 14.64 3.56
CA PHE A 319 -13.90 13.40 2.78
C PHE A 319 -14.81 12.40 3.47
N ARG A 320 -15.71 11.76 2.73
CA ARG A 320 -16.66 10.78 3.26
C ARG A 320 -16.36 9.39 2.73
N ILE A 321 -16.44 8.40 3.62
CA ILE A 321 -16.29 6.99 3.31
C ILE A 321 -17.62 6.33 3.63
N PRO A 322 -18.37 5.85 2.61
CA PRO A 322 -19.68 5.25 2.84
C PRO A 322 -19.56 3.90 3.57
N PRO A 323 -20.59 3.44 4.27
CA PRO A 323 -20.58 2.20 5.04
C PRO A 323 -20.29 0.97 4.18
N THR A 324 -20.69 0.95 2.92
CA THR A 324 -20.37 -0.11 1.98
C THR A 324 -18.87 -0.29 1.69
N SER A 325 -18.05 0.68 2.09
CA SER A 325 -16.60 0.64 1.91
C SER A 325 -15.85 0.18 3.14
N TYR A 326 -16.38 0.43 4.35
CA TYR A 326 -15.75 0.04 5.60
C TYR A 326 -16.46 -1.12 6.32
N ILE A 327 -17.61 -1.57 5.81
CA ILE A 327 -18.28 -2.81 6.21
C ILE A 327 -18.22 -3.76 5.03
N LEU A 328 -17.41 -4.81 5.15
CA LEU A 328 -17.16 -5.76 4.08
C LEU A 328 -18.01 -7.02 4.27
N ARG A 329 -18.82 -7.36 3.27
CA ARG A 329 -19.60 -8.62 3.29
C ARG A 329 -18.70 -9.79 2.91
N ARG A 330 -18.76 -10.86 3.70
CA ARG A 330 -18.07 -12.13 3.48
C ARG A 330 -19.06 -13.28 3.60
N GLY A 331 -19.51 -13.78 2.48
CA GLY A 331 -20.60 -14.75 2.49
C GLY A 331 -21.82 -14.22 3.26
N SER A 332 -22.19 -14.90 4.35
CA SER A 332 -23.28 -14.47 5.25
C SER A 332 -22.85 -13.55 6.39
N ALA A 333 -21.55 -13.30 6.56
CA ALA A 333 -21.02 -12.43 7.63
C ALA A 333 -20.58 -11.07 7.10
N CYS A 334 -20.45 -10.09 7.99
CA CYS A 334 -19.85 -8.78 7.70
C CYS A 334 -18.71 -8.50 8.64
N ILE A 335 -17.71 -7.83 8.12
CA ILE A 335 -16.51 -7.44 8.83
C ILE A 335 -16.38 -5.93 8.79
N LEU A 336 -16.16 -5.34 9.97
CA LEU A 336 -15.78 -3.93 10.05
C LEU A 336 -14.30 -3.79 9.64
N ALA A 337 -14.04 -3.15 8.51
CA ALA A 337 -12.70 -2.95 7.97
C ALA A 337 -11.99 -1.75 8.64
N MET A 338 -12.15 -1.66 9.95
CA MET A 338 -11.52 -0.67 10.81
C MET A 338 -11.33 -1.27 12.22
N HIS A 339 -10.14 -1.09 12.80
CA HIS A 339 -9.86 -1.60 14.14
C HIS A 339 -8.76 -0.82 14.84
N THR A 340 -8.66 -1.02 16.15
CA THR A 340 -7.59 -0.43 16.95
C THR A 340 -6.31 -1.23 16.83
N SER A 341 -5.17 -0.53 16.71
CA SER A 341 -3.84 -1.13 16.66
C SER A 341 -3.45 -1.68 18.04
N LYS A 342 -2.74 -2.82 18.02
CA LYS A 342 -2.01 -3.32 19.18
C LYS A 342 -0.57 -2.78 19.25
N LEU A 343 -0.08 -2.23 18.14
CA LEU A 343 1.25 -1.63 18.04
C LEU A 343 1.18 -0.18 18.53
N PRO A 344 2.24 0.33 19.16
CA PRO A 344 2.30 1.71 19.64
C PRO A 344 2.57 2.67 18.48
N LEU A 345 1.56 2.95 17.66
CA LEU A 345 1.65 3.81 16.46
C LEU A 345 2.22 5.20 16.79
N GLU A 346 1.94 5.73 17.98
CA GLU A 346 2.43 7.02 18.43
C GLU A 346 3.95 7.10 18.51
N GLU A 347 4.62 5.99 18.77
CA GLU A 347 6.10 5.93 18.78
C GLU A 347 6.69 6.18 17.39
N SER A 348 5.93 5.87 16.34
CA SER A 348 6.26 6.18 14.95
C SER A 348 5.75 7.56 14.49
N GLY A 349 5.15 8.34 15.41
CA GLY A 349 4.70 9.72 15.17
C GLY A 349 3.39 9.84 14.39
N PHE A 350 2.58 8.78 14.33
CA PHE A 350 1.23 8.81 13.76
C PHE A 350 0.23 8.04 14.64
N HIS A 351 -1.07 8.24 14.38
CA HIS A 351 -2.16 7.69 15.16
C HIS A 351 -3.12 6.86 14.32
N LEU A 352 -3.06 7.03 13.00
CA LEU A 352 -3.94 6.39 12.03
C LEU A 352 -3.15 5.89 10.83
N VAL A 353 -3.58 4.77 10.27
CA VAL A 353 -3.23 4.25 8.95
C VAL A 353 -4.49 4.31 8.10
N LEU A 354 -4.45 5.07 7.03
CA LEU A 354 -5.49 5.15 6.02
C LEU A 354 -5.12 4.19 4.88
N GLY A 355 -5.60 2.96 4.98
CA GLY A 355 -5.33 1.91 4.01
C GLY A 355 -6.28 1.92 2.81
N ASP A 356 -6.39 0.78 2.13
CA ASP A 356 -7.18 0.62 0.90
C ASP A 356 -8.66 0.98 1.06
N VAL A 357 -9.24 0.77 2.24
CA VAL A 357 -10.62 1.20 2.56
C VAL A 357 -10.81 2.70 2.30
N PHE A 358 -9.82 3.51 2.68
CA PHE A 358 -9.79 4.94 2.37
C PHE A 358 -9.40 5.19 0.92
N MET A 359 -8.29 4.62 0.46
CA MET A 359 -7.71 4.90 -0.86
C MET A 359 -8.65 4.52 -2.01
N ARG A 360 -9.51 3.52 -1.86
CA ARG A 360 -10.52 3.16 -2.88
C ARG A 360 -11.58 4.24 -3.13
N GLN A 361 -11.77 5.16 -2.19
CA GLN A 361 -12.73 6.25 -2.36
C GLN A 361 -12.12 7.41 -3.13
N PHE A 362 -10.79 7.49 -3.16
CA PHE A 362 -10.08 8.65 -3.66
C PHE A 362 -8.94 8.25 -4.58
N TYR A 363 -8.88 8.88 -5.75
CA TYR A 363 -7.66 8.83 -6.54
C TYR A 363 -6.57 9.55 -5.74
N THR A 364 -5.55 8.82 -5.33
CA THR A 364 -4.54 9.30 -4.39
C THR A 364 -3.21 9.49 -5.11
N CYS A 365 -2.65 10.70 -5.06
CA CYS A 365 -1.37 11.05 -5.67
C CYS A 365 -0.34 11.45 -4.62
N PHE A 366 0.80 10.81 -4.66
CA PHE A 366 1.94 11.02 -3.79
C PHE A 366 2.96 11.88 -4.54
N ASP A 367 3.01 13.16 -4.18
CA ASP A 367 3.86 14.19 -4.83
C ASP A 367 5.04 14.54 -3.90
N GLY A 368 6.08 13.70 -3.96
CA GLY A 368 7.30 13.88 -3.19
C GLY A 368 8.08 15.12 -3.61
N GLN A 369 7.98 15.51 -4.88
CA GLN A 369 8.62 16.71 -5.41
C GLN A 369 8.13 17.98 -4.70
N ASN A 370 6.84 18.02 -4.33
CA ASN A 370 6.22 19.15 -3.63
C ASN A 370 5.89 18.85 -2.17
N ASN A 371 6.34 17.72 -1.60
CA ASN A 371 6.08 17.26 -0.24
C ASN A 371 4.59 17.30 0.14
N ARG A 372 3.75 16.62 -0.64
CA ARG A 372 2.29 16.63 -0.43
C ARG A 372 1.63 15.35 -0.96
N ILE A 373 0.43 15.08 -0.48
CA ILE A 373 -0.46 14.06 -1.03
C ILE A 373 -1.71 14.74 -1.58
N GLY A 374 -2.13 14.36 -2.78
CA GLY A 374 -3.35 14.82 -3.42
C GLY A 374 -4.44 13.77 -3.37
N PHE A 375 -5.68 14.19 -3.10
CA PHE A 375 -6.86 13.34 -3.09
C PHE A 375 -7.93 13.94 -3.99
N ALA A 376 -8.47 13.15 -4.92
CA ALA A 376 -9.65 13.49 -5.68
C ALA A 376 -10.66 12.34 -5.53
N GLU A 377 -11.97 12.65 -5.61
CA GLU A 377 -12.99 11.61 -5.54
C GLU A 377 -12.83 10.64 -6.72
N ALA A 378 -12.79 9.32 -6.44
CA ALA A 378 -12.64 8.28 -7.45
C ALA A 378 -14.01 7.90 -8.02
N ILE A 379 -14.08 7.70 -9.35
CA ILE A 379 -15.30 7.27 -10.08
C ILE A 379 -15.61 5.81 -9.84
#